data_3ec8df3837569eaa82676c169e439837
#
_entry.id   3ec8df3837569eaa82676c169e439837
#
_cell.length_a   1.000
_cell.length_b   1.000
_cell.length_c   1.000
_cell.angle_alpha   90.00
_cell.angle_beta   90.00
_cell.angle_gamma   90.00
#
_symmetry.space_group_name_H-M   'P 1'
#
loop_
_entity.id
_entity.type
_entity.pdbx_description
1 polymer ?
#
loop_
_entity_poly.entity_id
_entity_poly.type
_entity_poly.pdbx_seq_one_letter_code
_entity_poly.pdbx_strand_id
1 'polypeptide(L)'
;FERFQRIQNTFKEGRAVHASSPSAILKAKEDGELAIIPAMEGADGLEGNIENLYTFYDMGLRLIQLVHFRANALGHIQSHPYSPGGLTAFGREVVKESNRLNLIIDVAHANTETIKDVLKVSKDPVIFSHGGLKALRDQDRALTDEEVILIAEKGGIIGIWPHGRYIESVDRMVDYIDHVIDLVGPDYVGIASDLRGVSKYSEGFGREANYS
;
A
#
# COMPACT_ATOMS: atom_id res chain seq x y z
N PHE A 1 17.98 3.93 1.91
CA PHE A 1 18.97 2.84 1.99
C PHE A 1 19.09 2.28 3.41
N GLU A 2 19.35 3.07 4.45
CA GLU A 2 19.56 2.58 5.83
C GLU A 2 18.40 1.72 6.36
N ARG A 3 17.13 2.08 6.06
CA ARG A 3 15.96 1.30 6.48
C ARG A 3 15.95 -0.10 5.84
N PHE A 4 16.28 -0.20 4.57
CA PHE A 4 16.41 -1.49 3.87
C PHE A 4 17.55 -2.33 4.44
N GLN A 5 18.70 -1.72 4.78
CA GLN A 5 19.80 -2.44 5.46
C GLN A 5 19.37 -3.00 6.82
N ARG A 6 18.55 -2.26 7.61
CA ARG A 6 18.01 -2.78 8.87
C ARG A 6 17.11 -4.00 8.65
N ILE A 7 16.24 -3.97 7.62
CA ILE A 7 15.41 -5.12 7.26
C ILE A 7 16.28 -6.32 6.87
N GLN A 8 17.32 -6.10 6.05
CA GLN A 8 18.26 -7.16 5.66
C GLN A 8 18.98 -7.77 6.87
N ASN A 9 19.35 -6.97 7.87
CA ASN A 9 19.94 -7.48 9.10
C ASN A 9 18.94 -8.35 9.89
N THR A 10 17.65 -8.00 9.91
CA THR A 10 16.60 -8.81 10.53
C THR A 10 16.54 -10.21 9.91
N PHE A 11 16.67 -10.32 8.60
CA PHE A 11 16.72 -11.60 7.90
C PHE A 11 18.00 -12.39 8.20
N LYS A 12 19.17 -11.72 8.19
CA LYS A 12 20.48 -12.35 8.50
C LYS A 12 20.54 -12.88 9.94
N GLU A 13 19.87 -12.21 10.87
CA GLU A 13 19.78 -12.61 12.28
C GLU A 13 18.74 -13.72 12.52
N GLY A 14 18.04 -14.20 11.48
CA GLY A 14 17.02 -15.24 11.58
C GLY A 14 15.77 -14.82 12.36
N ARG A 15 15.53 -13.53 12.51
CA ARG A 15 14.34 -13.00 13.23
C ARG A 15 13.08 -12.94 12.36
N ALA A 16 13.26 -13.04 11.04
CA ALA A 16 12.18 -13.09 10.07
C ALA A 16 12.67 -13.68 8.75
N VAL A 17 11.73 -14.16 7.95
CA VAL A 17 11.95 -14.66 6.58
C VAL A 17 11.60 -13.56 5.57
N HIS A 18 12.45 -13.39 4.56
CA HIS A 18 12.12 -12.52 3.43
C HIS A 18 11.01 -13.16 2.58
N ALA A 19 9.84 -12.56 2.59
CA ALA A 19 8.69 -12.98 1.79
C ALA A 19 8.88 -12.57 0.31
N SER A 20 9.70 -13.31 -0.42
CA SER A 20 10.02 -13.05 -1.84
C SER A 20 9.01 -13.67 -2.81
N SER A 21 8.13 -14.54 -2.33
CA SER A 21 7.10 -15.22 -3.13
C SER A 21 5.93 -15.68 -2.25
N PRO A 22 4.76 -15.98 -2.84
CA PRO A 22 3.64 -16.57 -2.09
C PRO A 22 4.01 -17.87 -1.38
N SER A 23 4.81 -18.74 -2.01
CA SER A 23 5.28 -19.97 -1.41
C SER A 23 6.18 -19.74 -0.19
N ALA A 24 7.01 -18.70 -0.19
CA ALA A 24 7.83 -18.34 0.96
C ALA A 24 6.97 -17.89 2.15
N ILE A 25 5.86 -17.15 1.88
CA ILE A 25 4.90 -16.74 2.92
C ILE A 25 4.21 -17.97 3.53
N LEU A 26 3.70 -18.87 2.68
CA LEU A 26 3.02 -20.07 3.14
C LEU A 26 3.94 -20.96 3.96
N LYS A 27 5.17 -21.17 3.50
CA LYS A 27 6.16 -21.94 4.23
C LYS A 27 6.51 -21.33 5.59
N ALA A 28 6.76 -20.02 5.64
CA ALA A 28 7.02 -19.34 6.90
C ALA A 28 5.85 -19.52 7.90
N LYS A 29 4.60 -19.45 7.40
CA LYS A 29 3.41 -19.69 8.21
C LYS A 29 3.35 -21.12 8.75
N GLU A 30 3.67 -22.12 7.92
CA GLU A 30 3.73 -23.53 8.33
C GLU A 30 4.83 -23.77 9.39
N ASP A 31 5.97 -23.11 9.24
CA ASP A 31 7.12 -23.22 10.14
C ASP A 31 6.94 -22.35 11.43
N GLY A 32 5.87 -21.56 11.54
CA GLY A 32 5.65 -20.63 12.66
C GLY A 32 6.59 -19.42 12.66
N GLU A 33 7.14 -19.06 11.51
CA GLU A 33 8.07 -17.98 11.33
C GLU A 33 7.36 -16.69 10.89
N LEU A 34 7.97 -15.54 11.19
CA LEU A 34 7.52 -14.23 10.71
C LEU A 34 8.01 -13.98 9.28
N ALA A 35 7.08 -13.86 8.32
CA ALA A 35 7.40 -13.44 6.96
C ALA A 35 7.23 -11.91 6.80
N ILE A 36 8.23 -11.24 6.22
CA ILE A 36 8.20 -9.80 5.95
C ILE A 36 8.31 -9.55 4.45
N ILE A 37 7.39 -8.76 3.91
CA ILE A 37 7.46 -8.19 2.56
C ILE A 37 8.06 -6.78 2.68
N PRO A 38 9.33 -6.54 2.29
CA PRO A 38 9.87 -5.20 2.32
C PRO A 38 9.15 -4.29 1.33
N ALA A 39 8.68 -3.16 1.83
CA ALA A 39 7.89 -2.19 1.08
C ALA A 39 8.56 -0.80 1.10
N MET A 40 8.30 -0.03 0.04
CA MET A 40 8.64 1.38 -0.06
C MET A 40 7.36 2.20 -0.10
N GLU A 41 7.12 3.01 0.93
CA GLU A 41 6.00 3.93 0.99
C GLU A 41 6.42 5.31 0.46
N GLY A 42 5.93 5.63 -0.76
CA GLY A 42 6.40 6.79 -1.53
C GLY A 42 7.73 6.52 -2.23
N ALA A 43 7.68 6.46 -3.56
CA ALA A 43 8.84 6.11 -4.37
C ALA A 43 9.74 7.32 -4.73
N ASP A 44 9.78 8.32 -3.86
CA ASP A 44 10.70 9.47 -3.99
C ASP A 44 12.17 9.04 -4.06
N GLY A 45 12.52 7.93 -3.41
CA GLY A 45 13.88 7.36 -3.44
C GLY A 45 14.35 6.88 -4.81
N LEU A 46 13.45 6.80 -5.81
CA LEU A 46 13.86 6.52 -7.20
C LEU A 46 14.50 7.73 -7.86
N GLU A 47 14.26 8.95 -7.37
CA GLU A 47 14.89 10.20 -7.85
C GLU A 47 14.81 10.41 -9.38
N GLY A 48 13.75 9.88 -10.02
CA GLY A 48 13.57 9.95 -11.48
C GLY A 48 14.50 9.03 -12.28
N ASN A 49 15.18 8.09 -11.63
CA ASN A 49 16.10 7.14 -12.26
C ASN A 49 15.64 5.69 -12.06
N ILE A 50 15.36 4.99 -13.16
CA ILE A 50 14.87 3.61 -13.14
C ILE A 50 15.89 2.62 -12.55
N GLU A 51 17.19 2.90 -12.65
CA GLU A 51 18.26 2.05 -12.07
C GLU A 51 18.15 1.94 -10.54
N ASN A 52 17.58 2.97 -9.90
CA ASN A 52 17.31 2.92 -8.46
C ASN A 52 16.25 1.88 -8.11
N LEU A 53 15.30 1.59 -9.01
CA LEU A 53 14.32 0.52 -8.81
C LEU A 53 15.00 -0.85 -8.71
N TYR A 54 15.96 -1.13 -9.59
CA TYR A 54 16.74 -2.37 -9.54
C TYR A 54 17.58 -2.46 -8.28
N THR A 55 18.19 -1.35 -7.89
CA THR A 55 18.97 -1.28 -6.64
C THR A 55 18.11 -1.65 -5.43
N PHE A 56 16.89 -1.09 -5.30
CA PHE A 56 15.99 -1.43 -4.22
C PHE A 56 15.43 -2.85 -4.33
N TYR A 57 15.17 -3.33 -5.54
CA TYR A 57 14.77 -4.72 -5.77
C TYR A 57 15.83 -5.71 -5.29
N ASP A 58 17.09 -5.49 -5.61
CA ASP A 58 18.24 -6.30 -5.16
C ASP A 58 18.43 -6.22 -3.64
N MET A 59 18.06 -5.07 -3.04
CA MET A 59 17.99 -4.92 -1.58
C MET A 59 16.76 -5.59 -0.96
N GLY A 60 15.92 -6.27 -1.74
CA GLY A 60 14.79 -7.06 -1.27
C GLY A 60 13.43 -6.38 -1.35
N LEU A 61 13.29 -5.21 -1.99
CA LEU A 61 11.99 -4.58 -2.23
C LEU A 61 11.05 -5.56 -2.95
N ARG A 62 9.79 -5.67 -2.47
CA ARG A 62 8.75 -6.50 -3.11
C ARG A 62 7.42 -5.78 -3.24
N LEU A 63 7.26 -4.62 -2.61
CA LEU A 63 6.09 -3.76 -2.75
C LEU A 63 6.54 -2.32 -2.91
N ILE A 64 5.97 -1.62 -3.91
CA ILE A 64 6.24 -0.22 -4.17
C ILE A 64 4.95 0.60 -4.17
N GLN A 65 4.83 1.53 -3.23
CA GLN A 65 3.82 2.57 -3.24
C GLN A 65 4.37 3.79 -3.98
N LEU A 66 3.67 4.26 -5.00
CA LEU A 66 4.20 5.21 -5.97
C LEU A 66 4.38 6.62 -5.38
N VAL A 67 3.41 7.08 -4.60
CA VAL A 67 3.36 8.45 -4.03
C VAL A 67 3.01 8.40 -2.55
N HIS A 68 3.31 9.47 -1.78
CA HIS A 68 2.98 9.54 -0.36
C HIS A 68 2.40 10.92 0.01
N PHE A 69 3.13 11.79 0.72
CA PHE A 69 2.61 13.09 1.19
C PHE A 69 2.70 14.22 0.15
N ARG A 70 3.28 13.98 -1.01
CA ARG A 70 3.44 14.94 -2.09
C ARG A 70 3.47 14.25 -3.44
N ALA A 71 3.09 14.97 -4.49
CA ALA A 71 3.37 14.55 -5.84
C ALA A 71 4.89 14.43 -6.05
N ASN A 72 5.30 13.44 -6.82
CA ASN A 72 6.69 13.18 -7.12
C ASN A 72 6.90 12.89 -8.62
N ALA A 73 8.08 12.38 -8.98
CA ALA A 73 8.38 12.06 -10.37
C ALA A 73 7.48 10.98 -11.01
N LEU A 74 6.69 10.22 -10.19
CA LEU A 74 5.86 9.13 -10.70
C LEU A 74 4.39 9.53 -10.91
N GLY A 75 3.83 10.37 -10.02
CA GLY A 75 2.41 10.68 -10.07
C GLY A 75 1.96 11.69 -9.02
N HIS A 76 0.65 11.78 -8.86
CA HIS A 76 -0.04 12.77 -8.07
C HIS A 76 -0.83 12.15 -6.92
N ILE A 77 -1.07 12.94 -5.85
CA ILE A 77 -1.64 12.49 -4.60
C ILE A 77 -3.09 12.93 -4.41
N GLN A 78 -3.82 12.21 -3.55
CA GLN A 78 -5.22 12.52 -3.20
C GLN A 78 -5.36 13.55 -2.07
N SER A 79 -4.33 13.78 -1.25
CA SER A 79 -4.35 14.73 -0.13
C SER A 79 -3.82 16.12 -0.51
N HIS A 80 -4.06 17.13 0.35
CA HIS A 80 -3.61 18.50 0.10
C HIS A 80 -2.08 18.68 0.14
N PRO A 81 -1.56 19.64 -0.66
CA PRO A 81 -2.30 20.42 -1.66
C PRO A 81 -2.71 19.54 -2.85
N TYR A 82 -3.96 19.70 -3.32
CA TYR A 82 -4.45 18.96 -4.48
C TYR A 82 -3.49 19.15 -5.65
N SER A 83 -3.05 18.05 -6.20
CA SER A 83 -2.10 17.99 -7.31
C SER A 83 -2.83 17.41 -8.51
N PRO A 84 -3.23 18.26 -9.49
CA PRO A 84 -3.92 17.78 -10.68
C PRO A 84 -2.95 17.01 -11.57
N GLY A 85 -3.45 15.92 -12.18
CA GLY A 85 -2.71 15.06 -13.08
C GLY A 85 -2.72 13.62 -12.61
N GLY A 86 -2.33 12.71 -13.48
CA GLY A 86 -2.25 11.28 -13.24
C GLY A 86 -0.81 10.78 -13.17
N LEU A 87 -0.62 9.57 -13.62
CA LEU A 87 0.69 8.93 -13.70
C LEU A 87 1.57 9.64 -14.75
N THR A 88 2.78 10.00 -14.37
CA THR A 88 3.74 10.63 -15.28
C THR A 88 4.29 9.64 -16.32
N ALA A 89 5.08 10.10 -17.28
CA ALA A 89 5.78 9.22 -18.22
C ALA A 89 6.75 8.27 -17.47
N PHE A 90 7.50 8.80 -16.52
CA PHE A 90 8.39 8.00 -15.67
C PHE A 90 7.60 7.04 -14.77
N GLY A 91 6.48 7.49 -14.19
CA GLY A 91 5.58 6.61 -13.44
C GLY A 91 5.08 5.42 -14.25
N ARG A 92 4.73 5.64 -15.54
CA ARG A 92 4.32 4.55 -16.45
C ARG A 92 5.46 3.56 -16.71
N GLU A 93 6.68 4.04 -16.84
CA GLU A 93 7.87 3.20 -16.96
C GLU A 93 8.07 2.36 -15.70
N VAL A 94 8.02 2.99 -14.53
CA VAL A 94 8.17 2.29 -13.23
C VAL A 94 7.08 1.24 -13.04
N VAL A 95 5.81 1.52 -13.38
CA VAL A 95 4.71 0.53 -13.29
C VAL A 95 4.99 -0.70 -14.19
N LYS A 96 5.41 -0.47 -15.44
CA LYS A 96 5.73 -1.58 -16.37
C LYS A 96 6.90 -2.41 -15.86
N GLU A 97 7.93 -1.74 -15.35
CA GLU A 97 9.11 -2.41 -14.85
C GLU A 97 8.84 -3.15 -13.53
N SER A 98 7.99 -2.59 -12.67
CA SER A 98 7.50 -3.26 -11.46
C SER A 98 6.78 -4.57 -11.79
N ASN A 99 5.92 -4.59 -12.82
CA ASN A 99 5.30 -5.83 -13.30
C ASN A 99 6.35 -6.83 -13.80
N ARG A 100 7.38 -6.37 -14.55
CA ARG A 100 8.46 -7.26 -15.03
C ARG A 100 9.25 -7.89 -13.88
N LEU A 101 9.42 -7.16 -12.79
CA LEU A 101 10.11 -7.59 -11.57
C LEU A 101 9.20 -8.34 -10.58
N ASN A 102 7.91 -8.52 -10.88
CA ASN A 102 6.90 -9.07 -9.97
C ASN A 102 6.82 -8.29 -8.64
N LEU A 103 6.98 -6.97 -8.69
CA LEU A 103 6.71 -6.10 -7.54
C LEU A 103 5.21 -5.84 -7.42
N ILE A 104 4.71 -5.88 -6.20
CA ILE A 104 3.33 -5.44 -5.90
C ILE A 104 3.30 -3.92 -6.00
N ILE A 105 2.34 -3.39 -6.77
CA ILE A 105 2.14 -1.95 -6.90
C ILE A 105 1.04 -1.53 -5.95
N ASP A 106 1.34 -0.54 -5.12
CA ASP A 106 0.41 0.04 -4.16
C ASP A 106 -0.01 1.44 -4.61
N VAL A 107 -1.32 1.66 -4.68
CA VAL A 107 -1.93 2.93 -5.09
C VAL A 107 -2.47 3.76 -3.91
N ALA A 108 -2.19 3.36 -2.68
CA ALA A 108 -2.52 4.21 -1.52
C ALA A 108 -1.85 5.57 -1.65
N HIS A 109 -2.49 6.63 -1.16
CA HIS A 109 -2.14 8.04 -1.35
C HIS A 109 -2.32 8.62 -2.76
N ALA A 110 -2.41 7.80 -3.80
CA ALA A 110 -2.58 8.27 -5.17
C ALA A 110 -3.96 8.91 -5.40
N ASN A 111 -4.02 9.97 -6.20
CA ASN A 111 -5.30 10.55 -6.61
C ASN A 111 -6.01 9.65 -7.65
N THR A 112 -7.28 9.93 -7.90
CA THR A 112 -8.13 9.17 -8.82
C THR A 112 -7.51 8.98 -10.20
N GLU A 113 -6.92 10.03 -10.76
CA GLU A 113 -6.30 10.00 -12.09
C GLU A 113 -5.07 9.08 -12.10
N THR A 114 -4.23 9.15 -11.06
CA THR A 114 -3.07 8.26 -10.92
C THR A 114 -3.51 6.81 -10.73
N ILE A 115 -4.52 6.53 -9.89
CA ILE A 115 -5.09 5.18 -9.71
C ILE A 115 -5.57 4.64 -11.05
N LYS A 116 -6.44 5.37 -11.76
CA LYS A 116 -6.99 4.95 -13.05
C LYS A 116 -5.89 4.72 -14.10
N ASP A 117 -4.86 5.54 -14.11
CA ASP A 117 -3.74 5.37 -15.02
C ASP A 117 -2.89 4.14 -14.69
N VAL A 118 -2.63 3.89 -13.38
CA VAL A 118 -1.93 2.67 -12.94
C VAL A 118 -2.71 1.43 -13.35
N LEU A 119 -4.02 1.39 -13.12
CA LEU A 119 -4.90 0.26 -13.49
C LEU A 119 -4.91 -0.03 -15.00
N LYS A 120 -4.76 1.02 -15.84
CA LYS A 120 -4.62 0.86 -17.30
C LYS A 120 -3.27 0.31 -17.72
N VAL A 121 -2.18 0.70 -17.03
CA VAL A 121 -0.80 0.36 -17.40
C VAL A 121 -0.37 -0.97 -16.80
N SER A 122 -0.74 -1.24 -15.55
CA SER A 122 -0.38 -2.48 -14.86
C SER A 122 -1.04 -3.68 -15.54
N LYS A 123 -0.29 -4.77 -15.71
CA LYS A 123 -0.78 -6.07 -16.16
C LYS A 123 -1.21 -6.95 -15.00
N ASP A 124 -0.63 -6.70 -13.82
CA ASP A 124 -0.83 -7.47 -12.60
C ASP A 124 -1.81 -6.76 -11.66
N PRO A 125 -2.40 -7.47 -10.71
CA PRO A 125 -3.18 -6.87 -9.64
C PRO A 125 -2.42 -5.77 -8.91
N VAL A 126 -3.14 -4.75 -8.44
CA VAL A 126 -2.59 -3.69 -7.59
C VAL A 126 -3.29 -3.72 -6.25
N ILE A 127 -2.66 -3.14 -5.22
CA ILE A 127 -3.31 -3.00 -3.91
C ILE A 127 -3.56 -1.52 -3.58
N PHE A 128 -4.58 -1.29 -2.79
CA PHE A 128 -4.72 -0.07 -1.99
C PHE A 128 -4.45 -0.47 -0.55
N SER A 129 -3.20 -0.30 -0.11
CA SER A 129 -2.73 -0.91 1.13
C SER A 129 -3.43 -0.39 2.37
N HIS A 130 -3.82 0.90 2.39
CA HIS A 130 -4.49 1.52 3.54
C HIS A 130 -5.22 2.80 3.16
N GLY A 131 -6.41 2.98 3.74
CA GLY A 131 -7.24 4.17 3.60
C GLY A 131 -8.67 3.95 4.05
N GLY A 132 -9.56 4.89 3.69
CA GLY A 132 -10.99 4.84 3.97
C GLY A 132 -11.85 4.72 2.72
N LEU A 133 -13.16 4.88 2.89
CA LEU A 133 -14.16 4.85 1.82
C LEU A 133 -15.00 6.13 1.88
N LYS A 134 -15.14 6.81 0.74
CA LYS A 134 -15.89 8.08 0.65
C LYS A 134 -17.38 7.92 0.92
N ALA A 135 -17.94 6.77 0.58
CA ALA A 135 -19.35 6.46 0.87
C ALA A 135 -19.68 6.52 2.37
N LEU A 136 -18.73 6.18 3.24
CA LEU A 136 -18.92 6.18 4.70
C LEU A 136 -18.39 7.45 5.36
N ARG A 137 -17.37 8.07 4.77
CA ARG A 137 -16.83 9.36 5.22
C ARG A 137 -16.05 10.03 4.09
N ASP A 138 -16.55 11.17 3.61
CA ASP A 138 -15.85 11.95 2.58
C ASP A 138 -14.59 12.62 3.17
N GLN A 139 -13.46 12.17 2.71
CA GLN A 139 -12.15 12.63 3.17
C GLN A 139 -11.05 12.35 2.13
N ASP A 140 -9.91 13.03 2.28
CA ASP A 140 -8.82 13.00 1.31
C ASP A 140 -8.21 11.61 1.10
N ARG A 141 -8.20 10.76 2.15
CA ARG A 141 -7.57 9.43 2.16
C ARG A 141 -8.58 8.30 1.95
N ALA A 142 -9.62 8.56 1.16
CA ALA A 142 -10.71 7.62 0.93
C ALA A 142 -10.92 7.35 -0.56
N LEU A 143 -11.17 6.08 -0.89
CA LEU A 143 -11.58 5.63 -2.22
C LEU A 143 -13.07 5.93 -2.45
N THR A 144 -13.42 6.21 -3.69
CA THR A 144 -14.80 6.13 -4.19
C THR A 144 -15.19 4.67 -4.43
N ASP A 145 -16.49 4.37 -4.49
CA ASP A 145 -16.98 3.03 -4.83
C ASP A 145 -16.52 2.59 -6.23
N GLU A 146 -16.43 3.54 -7.20
CA GLU A 146 -15.87 3.27 -8.53
C GLU A 146 -14.42 2.79 -8.44
N GLU A 147 -13.59 3.42 -7.63
CA GLU A 147 -12.18 3.03 -7.45
C GLU A 147 -12.06 1.66 -6.77
N VAL A 148 -12.91 1.37 -5.78
CA VAL A 148 -12.98 0.04 -5.14
C VAL A 148 -13.28 -1.04 -6.17
N ILE A 149 -14.31 -0.83 -7.01
CA ILE A 149 -14.70 -1.77 -8.06
C ILE A 149 -13.56 -1.97 -9.06
N LEU A 150 -12.95 -0.90 -9.54
CA LEU A 150 -11.87 -0.98 -10.53
C LEU A 150 -10.63 -1.72 -9.99
N ILE A 151 -10.28 -1.53 -8.71
CA ILE A 151 -9.18 -2.25 -8.07
C ILE A 151 -9.52 -3.74 -7.93
N ALA A 152 -10.74 -4.07 -7.51
CA ALA A 152 -11.21 -5.45 -7.38
C ALA A 152 -11.30 -6.17 -8.73
N GLU A 153 -11.82 -5.52 -9.78
CA GLU A 153 -11.84 -6.06 -11.16
C GLU A 153 -10.44 -6.39 -11.68
N LYS A 154 -9.42 -5.67 -11.20
CA LYS A 154 -8.01 -5.95 -11.48
C LYS A 154 -7.45 -7.12 -10.66
N GLY A 155 -8.24 -7.70 -9.75
CA GLY A 155 -7.80 -8.73 -8.79
C GLY A 155 -7.04 -8.17 -7.59
N GLY A 156 -7.18 -6.89 -7.32
CA GLY A 156 -6.49 -6.18 -6.24
C GLY A 156 -7.19 -6.32 -4.89
N ILE A 157 -6.57 -5.78 -3.83
CA ILE A 157 -7.08 -5.81 -2.46
C ILE A 157 -7.17 -4.39 -1.91
N ILE A 158 -8.21 -4.13 -1.15
CA ILE A 158 -8.48 -2.86 -0.46
C ILE A 158 -8.22 -3.05 1.04
N GLY A 159 -7.19 -2.40 1.56
CA GLY A 159 -6.85 -2.37 2.98
C GLY A 159 -7.64 -1.30 3.73
N ILE A 160 -8.51 -1.71 4.65
CA ILE A 160 -9.25 -0.79 5.53
C ILE A 160 -8.36 -0.41 6.71
N TRP A 161 -8.16 0.90 6.86
CA TRP A 161 -7.21 1.48 7.80
C TRP A 161 -7.90 2.01 9.06
N PRO A 162 -7.78 1.33 10.21
CA PRO A 162 -8.43 1.74 11.46
C PRO A 162 -7.72 2.93 12.13
N HIS A 163 -7.61 4.03 11.41
CA HIS A 163 -7.00 5.25 11.93
C HIS A 163 -8.08 6.09 12.64
N GLY A 164 -7.90 6.39 13.93
CA GLY A 164 -8.89 7.04 14.78
C GLY A 164 -9.41 8.40 14.28
N ARG A 165 -8.66 9.09 13.42
CA ARG A 165 -9.14 10.32 12.75
C ARG A 165 -10.24 10.02 11.71
N TYR A 166 -10.25 8.81 11.14
CA TYR A 166 -11.08 8.44 10.01
C TYR A 166 -12.09 7.37 10.35
N ILE A 167 -11.68 6.38 11.16
CA ILE A 167 -12.51 5.26 11.63
C ILE A 167 -12.40 5.22 13.16
N GLU A 168 -13.47 5.61 13.84
CA GLU A 168 -13.44 5.97 15.26
C GLU A 168 -13.52 4.75 16.19
N SER A 169 -13.95 3.59 15.69
CA SER A 169 -14.14 2.36 16.48
C SER A 169 -14.00 1.10 15.65
N VAL A 170 -13.92 -0.05 16.33
CA VAL A 170 -13.95 -1.36 15.69
C VAL A 170 -15.25 -1.60 14.94
N ASP A 171 -16.39 -1.21 15.53
CA ASP A 171 -17.70 -1.36 14.88
C ASP A 171 -17.74 -0.57 13.56
N ARG A 172 -17.23 0.68 13.57
CA ARG A 172 -17.13 1.46 12.34
C ARG A 172 -16.18 0.83 11.32
N MET A 173 -15.11 0.16 11.76
CA MET A 173 -14.22 -0.57 10.85
C MET A 173 -14.95 -1.75 10.19
N VAL A 174 -15.82 -2.44 10.94
CA VAL A 174 -16.66 -3.50 10.37
C VAL A 174 -17.60 -2.94 9.30
N ASP A 175 -18.23 -1.79 9.52
CA ASP A 175 -19.07 -1.13 8.50
C ASP A 175 -18.30 -0.88 7.18
N TYR A 176 -17.01 -0.48 7.28
CA TYR A 176 -16.16 -0.26 6.10
C TYR A 176 -15.84 -1.57 5.38
N ILE A 177 -15.57 -2.64 6.13
CA ILE A 177 -15.32 -3.98 5.57
C ILE A 177 -16.58 -4.50 4.88
N ASP A 178 -17.73 -4.41 5.54
CA ASP A 178 -19.02 -4.85 4.99
C ASP A 178 -19.35 -4.10 3.70
N HIS A 179 -19.10 -2.78 3.66
CA HIS A 179 -19.33 -1.98 2.44
C HIS A 179 -18.50 -2.49 1.25
N VAL A 180 -17.22 -2.85 1.47
CA VAL A 180 -16.40 -3.45 0.40
C VAL A 180 -16.92 -4.84 0.01
N ILE A 181 -17.34 -5.66 1.00
CA ILE A 181 -17.90 -6.98 0.75
C ILE A 181 -19.17 -6.88 -0.09
N ASP A 182 -20.06 -5.94 0.23
CA ASP A 182 -21.30 -5.70 -0.51
C ASP A 182 -21.06 -5.24 -1.95
N LEU A 183 -19.98 -4.46 -2.19
CA LEU A 183 -19.64 -3.96 -3.51
C LEU A 183 -18.98 -5.04 -4.40
N VAL A 184 -18.00 -5.77 -3.86
CA VAL A 184 -17.08 -6.59 -4.67
C VAL A 184 -16.82 -8.00 -4.12
N GLY A 185 -17.25 -8.28 -2.89
CA GLY A 185 -17.06 -9.59 -2.25
C GLY A 185 -15.90 -9.61 -1.23
N PRO A 186 -15.86 -10.67 -0.39
CA PRO A 186 -14.93 -10.76 0.73
C PRO A 186 -13.47 -11.00 0.33
N ASP A 187 -13.22 -11.47 -0.89
CA ASP A 187 -11.86 -11.78 -1.36
C ASP A 187 -11.03 -10.53 -1.67
N TYR A 188 -11.66 -9.34 -1.68
CA TYR A 188 -11.04 -8.08 -2.08
C TYR A 188 -10.81 -7.09 -0.94
N VAL A 189 -11.07 -7.47 0.31
CA VAL A 189 -10.89 -6.63 1.48
C VAL A 189 -9.85 -7.19 2.44
N GLY A 190 -9.04 -6.32 3.02
CA GLY A 190 -8.04 -6.65 4.03
C GLY A 190 -8.01 -5.61 5.14
N ILE A 191 -7.34 -5.96 6.25
CA ILE A 191 -7.10 -5.06 7.36
C ILE A 191 -5.70 -4.46 7.22
N ALA A 192 -5.64 -3.15 7.28
CA ALA A 192 -4.39 -2.39 7.30
C ALA A 192 -4.13 -1.83 8.71
N SER A 193 -2.92 -1.40 8.98
CA SER A 193 -2.60 -0.78 10.27
C SER A 193 -1.81 0.51 10.17
N ASP A 194 -0.96 0.64 9.16
CA ASP A 194 -0.03 1.78 8.99
C ASP A 194 0.74 2.10 10.30
N LEU A 195 1.19 1.03 10.98
CA LEU A 195 1.82 1.14 12.30
C LEU A 195 3.30 1.52 12.21
N ARG A 196 3.66 2.58 12.91
CA ARG A 196 5.07 2.97 13.14
C ARG A 196 5.72 2.20 14.31
N GLY A 197 5.32 0.96 14.57
CA GLY A 197 5.83 0.12 15.66
C GLY A 197 4.80 -0.19 16.73
N VAL A 198 5.00 -1.29 17.42
CA VAL A 198 4.04 -1.96 18.32
C VAL A 198 3.73 -1.20 19.61
N SER A 199 4.48 -0.15 19.94
CA SER A 199 4.50 0.38 21.31
C SER A 199 3.36 1.31 21.72
N LYS A 200 2.40 1.66 20.86
CA LYS A 200 1.35 2.65 21.18
C LYS A 200 -0.10 2.17 21.06
N TYR A 201 -0.32 0.91 20.74
CA TYR A 201 -1.68 0.36 20.61
C TYR A 201 -2.19 -0.40 21.83
N SER A 202 -1.47 -0.36 22.96
CA SER A 202 -1.89 -1.03 24.19
C SER A 202 -3.13 -0.42 24.87
N GLU A 203 -3.69 0.68 24.38
CA GLU A 203 -4.82 1.36 24.98
C GLU A 203 -6.02 1.54 24.07
N GLY A 204 -6.40 0.50 23.32
CA GLY A 204 -7.67 0.44 22.58
C GLY A 204 -7.75 1.32 21.31
N PHE A 205 -8.55 0.87 20.36
CA PHE A 205 -9.05 1.68 19.26
C PHE A 205 -9.69 2.94 19.84
N GLY A 206 -9.24 4.12 19.44
CA GLY A 206 -9.86 5.38 19.82
C GLY A 206 -8.95 6.39 20.52
N ARG A 207 -7.72 6.05 20.90
CA ARG A 207 -6.76 7.07 21.28
C ARG A 207 -5.94 7.49 20.07
N GLU A 208 -5.99 8.77 19.77
CA GLU A 208 -5.24 9.42 18.71
C GLU A 208 -3.79 8.93 18.71
N ALA A 209 -3.42 8.19 17.69
CA ALA A 209 -2.02 8.09 17.36
C ALA A 209 -1.60 9.51 16.96
N ASN A 210 -0.97 10.24 17.88
CA ASN A 210 -0.36 11.52 17.58
C ASN A 210 0.76 11.26 16.58
N TYR A 211 0.43 11.35 15.31
CA TYR A 211 1.37 11.44 14.22
C TYR A 211 1.83 12.89 14.13
N SER A 212 2.81 13.26 14.95
CA SER A 212 3.60 14.50 14.78
C SER A 212 4.82 14.20 13.92
#